data_8d7d19230862a01d9a9be69d791571ae
#
_entry.id   8d7d19230862a01d9a9be69d791571ae
#
_cell.length_a   1.000
_cell.length_b   1.000
_cell.length_c   1.000
_cell.angle_alpha   90.00
_cell.angle_beta   90.00
_cell.angle_gamma   90.00
#
_symmetry.space_group_name_H-M   'P 1'
#
loop_
_entity.id
_entity.type
_entity.pdbx_description
1 polymer ?
#
loop_
_entity_poly.entity_id
_entity_poly.type
_entity_poly.pdbx_seq_one_letter_code
_entity_poly.pdbx_strand_id
1 'polypeptide(L)'
;MSFRIRSKDLAARTGTLETKSGVFQTPHMFPVIDPNRPQSTRALLKGTDSEAIMTNAYLLRRGQTRPLKLELHKYLGFKRPIATDSGAYQILEFGEVAVSPKEIVQYQEEINSDIAVILDVPTGFRTSLQRAKWTVDETIRRADEALQSITRKDILWVGPVQGGVHLLEVERSAREMGKRDFAIYALGSPTELMETQHFDILVDMIVAAKKALPISKPLHLFGAGHPATFPFFVALGCDLFDSAAYALYAKQGKYFTPEGTLKVDEMEELPCNCPTCRGNTANSIRDLSLEEKEMLLSRHNLYVCISELRKIREMIRTGRLWEMLEIRSHAHPAFKRCFERLAFHSEFLERYNPAVKLHGIFYYGPSTDTRPEIQRYSTKLEMAVEPSAKWLVLLPSGWRRPFHQDPGLDPVVRELREMEGVSIVFYSLAYGPVPLELDEAYPIPHTDIYDPGSSDGYERSGIKVAEYVKKTDPKQILLVHGTGPLGKHIETKLRENELSGKLKIGTLREAVGLIATGILMAS
;
A
#
# COMPACT_ATOMS: atom_id res chain seq x y z
N MET A 1 12.15 18.07 15.92
CA MET A 1 11.01 17.24 15.52
C MET A 1 11.31 16.59 14.19
N SER A 2 11.20 15.28 14.08
CA SER A 2 11.67 14.55 12.90
C SER A 2 10.77 13.37 12.57
N PHE A 3 10.60 13.15 11.26
CA PHE A 3 10.06 11.90 10.73
C PHE A 3 11.23 11.03 10.28
N ARG A 4 11.42 9.88 10.92
CA ARG A 4 12.55 8.97 10.64
C ARG A 4 12.01 7.67 10.04
N ILE A 5 12.40 7.38 8.80
CA ILE A 5 12.01 6.16 8.09
C ILE A 5 12.98 5.04 8.46
N ARG A 6 12.45 3.81 8.72
CA ARG A 6 13.23 2.62 9.11
C ARG A 6 13.23 1.54 8.04
N SER A 7 12.06 1.22 7.49
CA SER A 7 11.89 0.17 6.47
C SER A 7 10.91 0.62 5.40
N LYS A 8 11.00 0.02 4.21
CA LYS A 8 10.12 0.29 3.07
C LYS A 8 9.67 -1.01 2.41
N ASP A 9 8.46 -1.01 1.87
CA ASP A 9 7.92 -2.05 0.99
C ASP A 9 6.81 -1.43 0.12
N LEU A 10 6.86 -1.58 -1.20
CA LEU A 10 6.05 -0.81 -2.13
C LEU A 10 6.28 0.71 -1.90
N ALA A 11 5.21 1.53 -1.87
CA ALA A 11 5.33 2.92 -1.43
C ALA A 11 5.18 3.10 0.09
N ALA A 12 4.91 2.02 0.82
CA ALA A 12 4.79 2.00 2.28
C ALA A 12 6.13 2.17 2.97
N ARG A 13 6.08 2.71 4.18
CA ARG A 13 7.24 2.88 5.04
C ARG A 13 6.88 2.75 6.52
N THR A 14 7.75 2.12 7.28
CA THR A 14 7.71 2.20 8.74
C THR A 14 8.64 3.30 9.22
N GLY A 15 8.29 3.93 10.32
CA GLY A 15 9.11 4.97 10.90
C GLY A 15 8.64 5.42 12.26
N THR A 16 9.18 6.55 12.70
CA THR A 16 8.76 7.23 13.94
C THR A 16 8.53 8.71 13.65
N LEU A 17 7.46 9.24 14.20
CA LEU A 17 7.19 10.67 14.20
C LEU A 17 7.39 11.22 15.62
N GLU A 18 8.25 12.23 15.72
CA GLU A 18 8.60 12.87 16.98
C GLU A 18 7.84 14.19 17.13
N THR A 19 7.15 14.34 18.24
CA THR A 19 6.47 15.57 18.67
C THR A 19 7.08 16.07 19.99
N LYS A 20 6.65 17.21 20.47
CA LYS A 20 7.08 17.74 21.79
C LYS A 20 6.64 16.88 22.98
N SER A 21 5.52 16.14 22.85
CA SER A 21 4.97 15.30 23.93
C SER A 21 5.32 13.82 23.80
N GLY A 22 6.14 13.44 22.81
CA GLY A 22 6.61 12.07 22.66
C GLY A 22 6.74 11.63 21.21
N VAL A 23 7.07 10.34 21.04
CA VAL A 23 7.32 9.69 19.77
C VAL A 23 6.32 8.56 19.59
N PHE A 24 5.82 8.37 18.36
CA PHE A 24 4.97 7.24 18.02
C PHE A 24 5.38 6.59 16.70
N GLN A 25 5.00 5.32 16.54
CA GLN A 25 5.32 4.51 15.36
C GLN A 25 4.38 4.84 14.19
N THR A 26 4.91 4.82 12.95
CA THR A 26 4.12 4.90 11.73
C THR A 26 4.24 3.60 10.91
N PRO A 27 3.21 3.20 10.14
CA PRO A 27 1.86 3.78 10.03
C PRO A 27 1.11 3.84 11.36
N HIS A 28 0.32 4.91 11.56
CA HIS A 28 -0.44 5.15 12.79
C HIS A 28 -1.87 5.62 12.49
N MET A 29 -2.82 5.20 13.30
CA MET A 29 -4.18 5.75 13.31
C MET A 29 -4.42 6.49 14.62
N PHE A 30 -4.80 7.75 14.53
CA PHE A 30 -5.28 8.54 15.65
C PHE A 30 -6.74 8.19 15.96
N PRO A 31 -7.06 7.56 17.09
CA PRO A 31 -8.45 7.50 17.54
C PRO A 31 -8.97 8.92 17.73
N VAL A 32 -10.07 9.24 17.04
CA VAL A 32 -10.74 10.55 17.20
C VAL A 32 -11.60 10.51 18.46
N ILE A 33 -11.34 11.43 19.36
CA ILE A 33 -11.93 11.50 20.69
C ILE A 33 -12.91 12.67 20.74
N ASP A 34 -14.12 12.43 21.28
CA ASP A 34 -15.10 13.47 21.55
C ASP A 34 -14.60 14.40 22.67
N PRO A 35 -14.30 15.67 22.37
CA PRO A 35 -13.77 16.61 23.35
C PRO A 35 -14.78 16.98 24.44
N ASN A 36 -16.08 16.76 24.21
CA ASN A 36 -17.14 17.07 25.17
C ASN A 36 -17.32 15.95 26.22
N ARG A 37 -16.64 14.79 26.04
CA ARG A 37 -16.74 13.62 26.94
C ARG A 37 -15.36 13.15 27.44
N PRO A 38 -14.59 13.98 28.16
CA PRO A 38 -13.21 13.64 28.54
C PRO A 38 -13.12 12.43 29.50
N GLN A 39 -14.16 12.17 30.31
CA GLN A 39 -14.19 11.01 31.20
C GLN A 39 -14.36 9.70 30.44
N SER A 40 -15.27 9.66 29.45
CA SER A 40 -15.45 8.51 28.55
C SER A 40 -14.18 8.24 27.74
N THR A 41 -13.49 9.29 27.31
CA THR A 41 -12.18 9.19 26.65
C THR A 41 -11.15 8.48 27.51
N ARG A 42 -11.02 8.90 28.79
CA ARG A 42 -10.07 8.26 29.72
C ARG A 42 -10.41 6.79 29.95
N ALA A 43 -11.68 6.47 30.11
CA ALA A 43 -12.16 5.11 30.29
C ALA A 43 -11.87 4.25 29.06
N LEU A 44 -12.12 4.78 27.85
CA LEU A 44 -11.86 4.11 26.57
C LEU A 44 -10.37 3.79 26.41
N LEU A 45 -9.50 4.78 26.62
CA LEU A 45 -8.06 4.66 26.36
C LEU A 45 -7.33 3.85 27.45
N LYS A 46 -7.96 3.67 28.64
CA LYS A 46 -7.36 2.90 29.73
C LYS A 46 -7.06 1.47 29.30
N GLY A 47 -5.78 1.10 29.33
CA GLY A 47 -5.32 -0.23 28.95
C GLY A 47 -5.15 -0.45 27.44
N THR A 48 -5.52 0.52 26.59
CA THR A 48 -5.15 0.47 25.17
C THR A 48 -3.71 0.97 25.00
N ASP A 49 -3.04 0.47 23.96
CA ASP A 49 -1.69 0.89 23.61
C ASP A 49 -1.68 2.08 22.62
N SER A 50 -2.71 2.95 22.68
CA SER A 50 -2.79 4.13 21.83
C SER A 50 -1.58 5.05 22.09
N GLU A 51 -0.75 5.24 21.07
CA GLU A 51 0.48 6.04 21.17
C GLU A 51 0.22 7.53 20.94
N ALA A 52 -0.83 7.87 20.18
CA ALA A 52 -1.29 9.22 19.93
C ALA A 52 -2.80 9.21 19.65
N ILE A 53 -3.47 10.34 19.85
CA ILE A 53 -4.93 10.51 19.63
C ILE A 53 -5.20 11.80 18.85
N MET A 54 -6.43 11.95 18.36
CA MET A 54 -6.91 13.17 17.72
C MET A 54 -8.19 13.67 18.39
N THR A 55 -8.36 14.97 18.43
CA THR A 55 -9.60 15.61 18.85
C THR A 55 -9.90 16.83 17.97
N ASN A 56 -11.06 17.46 18.14
CA ASN A 56 -11.50 18.55 17.29
C ASN A 56 -11.39 19.90 18.03
N ALA A 57 -10.52 20.78 17.53
CA ALA A 57 -10.28 22.11 18.13
C ALA A 57 -11.49 23.03 18.03
N TYR A 58 -12.25 22.98 16.92
CA TYR A 58 -13.45 23.79 16.76
C TYR A 58 -14.55 23.42 17.78
N LEU A 59 -14.78 22.13 17.97
CA LEU A 59 -15.77 21.66 18.96
C LEU A 59 -15.33 22.00 20.39
N LEU A 60 -14.04 21.91 20.71
CA LEU A 60 -13.49 22.36 21.98
C LEU A 60 -13.76 23.85 22.22
N ARG A 61 -13.48 24.68 21.22
CA ARG A 61 -13.71 26.13 21.31
C ARG A 61 -15.20 26.47 21.48
N ARG A 62 -16.07 25.81 20.70
CA ARG A 62 -17.54 26.04 20.76
C ARG A 62 -18.17 25.62 22.07
N GLY A 63 -17.66 24.55 22.69
CA GLY A 63 -18.16 24.04 23.97
C GLY A 63 -17.77 24.87 25.19
N GLN A 64 -16.92 25.91 25.03
CA GLN A 64 -16.44 26.72 26.14
C GLN A 64 -17.15 28.06 26.21
N THR A 65 -17.80 28.34 27.35
CA THR A 65 -18.47 29.61 27.65
C THR A 65 -17.50 30.74 28.08
N ARG A 66 -16.22 30.42 28.30
CA ARG A 66 -15.14 31.38 28.62
C ARG A 66 -13.80 30.89 28.04
N PRO A 67 -12.90 31.82 27.63
CA PRO A 67 -11.54 31.46 27.23
C PRO A 67 -10.75 31.02 28.49
N LEU A 68 -10.93 29.82 28.92
CA LEU A 68 -10.04 29.17 29.89
C LEU A 68 -8.73 28.83 29.16
N LYS A 69 -7.59 29.08 29.79
CA LYS A 69 -6.31 28.48 29.38
C LYS A 69 -6.42 26.98 29.53
N LEU A 70 -6.96 26.32 28.50
CA LEU A 70 -7.17 24.89 28.48
C LEU A 70 -5.83 24.20 28.19
N GLU A 71 -5.28 23.48 29.14
CA GLU A 71 -4.20 22.54 28.90
C GLU A 71 -4.80 21.24 28.33
N LEU A 72 -4.70 21.01 27.02
CA LEU A 72 -5.37 19.90 26.32
C LEU A 72 -5.03 18.53 26.90
N HIS A 73 -3.75 18.27 27.17
CA HIS A 73 -3.29 17.02 27.79
C HIS A 73 -3.90 16.76 29.16
N LYS A 74 -3.99 17.79 29.99
CA LYS A 74 -4.58 17.70 31.33
C LYS A 74 -6.09 17.54 31.26
N TYR A 75 -6.73 18.25 30.34
CA TYR A 75 -8.18 18.15 30.13
C TYR A 75 -8.60 16.75 29.70
N LEU A 76 -7.94 16.19 28.68
CA LEU A 76 -8.22 14.83 28.20
C LEU A 76 -7.63 13.74 29.10
N GLY A 77 -6.69 14.06 30.00
CA GLY A 77 -5.98 13.10 30.83
C GLY A 77 -5.07 12.16 30.03
N PHE A 78 -4.53 12.63 28.91
CA PHE A 78 -3.67 11.87 28.02
C PHE A 78 -2.32 12.57 27.88
N LYS A 79 -1.23 11.85 28.23
CA LYS A 79 0.11 12.43 28.31
C LYS A 79 0.96 12.27 27.05
N ARG A 80 0.48 11.48 26.07
CA ARG A 80 1.16 11.22 24.80
C ARG A 80 0.67 12.21 23.73
N PRO A 81 1.23 12.23 22.50
CA PRO A 81 0.87 13.19 21.47
C PRO A 81 -0.62 13.32 21.19
N ILE A 82 -1.09 14.55 21.06
CA ILE A 82 -2.49 14.88 20.71
C ILE A 82 -2.49 15.73 19.43
N ALA A 83 -3.15 15.19 18.39
CA ALA A 83 -3.47 15.94 17.19
C ALA A 83 -4.81 16.68 17.35
N THR A 84 -4.92 17.86 16.73
CA THR A 84 -6.16 18.60 16.68
C THR A 84 -6.59 18.87 15.24
N ASP A 85 -7.82 18.46 14.91
CA ASP A 85 -8.50 18.85 13.69
C ASP A 85 -9.07 20.27 13.81
N SER A 86 -9.02 21.04 12.72
CA SER A 86 -9.48 22.42 12.67
C SER A 86 -11.00 22.60 12.71
N GLY A 87 -11.75 21.52 12.43
CA GLY A 87 -13.19 21.55 12.31
C GLY A 87 -13.70 21.82 10.88
N ALA A 88 -12.85 21.69 9.88
CA ALA A 88 -13.26 21.92 8.49
C ALA A 88 -14.35 20.96 8.01
N TYR A 89 -14.39 19.73 8.51
CA TYR A 89 -15.45 18.75 8.19
C TYR A 89 -16.84 19.27 8.58
N GLN A 90 -16.95 20.07 9.64
CA GLN A 90 -18.20 20.70 10.06
C GLN A 90 -18.76 21.70 9.02
N ILE A 91 -17.93 22.19 8.08
CA ILE A 91 -18.40 23.00 6.95
C ILE A 91 -19.30 22.18 6.03
N LEU A 92 -18.97 20.90 5.80
CA LEU A 92 -19.81 20.00 5.01
C LEU A 92 -21.13 19.67 5.73
N GLU A 93 -21.08 19.56 7.06
CA GLU A 93 -22.22 19.15 7.89
C GLU A 93 -23.19 20.32 8.18
N PHE A 94 -22.66 21.54 8.41
CA PHE A 94 -23.43 22.71 8.86
C PHE A 94 -23.40 23.90 7.90
N GLY A 95 -22.69 23.80 6.78
CA GLY A 95 -22.59 24.85 5.74
C GLY A 95 -21.52 25.91 6.02
N GLU A 96 -21.31 26.33 7.27
CA GLU A 96 -20.30 27.32 7.65
C GLU A 96 -19.65 26.98 9.00
N VAL A 97 -18.39 27.40 9.14
CA VAL A 97 -17.67 27.39 10.42
C VAL A 97 -17.39 28.84 10.80
N ALA A 98 -17.91 29.29 11.94
CA ALA A 98 -17.79 30.66 12.44
C ALA A 98 -16.40 30.92 13.06
N VAL A 99 -15.31 30.56 12.34
CA VAL A 99 -13.91 30.80 12.76
C VAL A 99 -13.07 31.12 11.54
N SER A 100 -12.16 32.07 11.67
CA SER A 100 -11.15 32.36 10.65
C SER A 100 -9.94 31.42 10.76
N PRO A 101 -9.13 31.23 9.68
CA PRO A 101 -7.89 30.50 9.73
C PRO A 101 -6.95 30.98 10.84
N LYS A 102 -6.82 32.28 11.03
CA LYS A 102 -6.01 32.88 12.10
C LYS A 102 -6.48 32.48 13.50
N GLU A 103 -7.79 32.56 13.74
CA GLU A 103 -8.35 32.24 15.06
C GLU A 103 -8.18 30.77 15.43
N ILE A 104 -8.31 29.85 14.46
CA ILE A 104 -8.13 28.42 14.75
C ILE A 104 -6.65 28.07 14.98
N VAL A 105 -5.73 28.74 14.27
CA VAL A 105 -4.28 28.60 14.52
C VAL A 105 -3.96 29.05 15.94
N GLN A 106 -4.37 30.28 16.33
CA GLN A 106 -4.15 30.81 17.67
C GLN A 106 -4.72 29.91 18.76
N TYR A 107 -5.95 29.43 18.59
CA TYR A 107 -6.56 28.55 19.55
C TYR A 107 -5.80 27.21 19.70
N GLN A 108 -5.34 26.59 18.62
CA GLN A 108 -4.55 25.37 18.68
C GLN A 108 -3.18 25.59 19.36
N GLU A 109 -2.59 26.77 19.20
CA GLU A 109 -1.39 27.17 19.92
C GLU A 109 -1.65 27.37 21.41
N GLU A 110 -2.76 28.02 21.78
CA GLU A 110 -3.17 28.27 23.17
C GLU A 110 -3.43 26.97 23.96
N ILE A 111 -4.15 26.03 23.35
CA ILE A 111 -4.43 24.72 23.99
C ILE A 111 -3.23 23.77 23.96
N ASN A 112 -2.13 24.16 23.34
CA ASN A 112 -0.87 23.44 23.30
C ASN A 112 -0.93 22.11 22.54
N SER A 113 -1.56 22.07 21.35
CA SER A 113 -1.59 20.90 20.47
C SER A 113 -0.19 20.44 20.07
N ASP A 114 0.02 19.12 19.88
CA ASP A 114 1.30 18.58 19.36
C ASP A 114 1.34 18.60 17.83
N ILE A 115 0.21 18.24 17.21
CA ILE A 115 -0.02 18.24 15.78
C ILE A 115 -1.30 19.05 15.55
N ALA A 116 -1.30 19.97 14.59
CA ALA A 116 -2.43 20.86 14.36
C ALA A 116 -2.74 20.99 12.87
N VAL A 117 -4.00 20.79 12.51
CA VAL A 117 -4.47 20.94 11.12
C VAL A 117 -4.90 22.37 10.89
N ILE A 118 -4.45 23.00 9.80
CA ILE A 118 -4.96 24.32 9.39
C ILE A 118 -6.40 24.20 8.88
N LEU A 119 -7.15 25.31 8.90
CA LEU A 119 -8.53 25.31 8.41
C LEU A 119 -8.56 25.31 6.87
N ASP A 120 -9.01 24.19 6.29
CA ASP A 120 -9.19 24.01 4.85
C ASP A 120 -10.66 24.09 4.42
N VAL A 121 -10.92 23.83 3.15
CA VAL A 121 -12.29 23.71 2.60
C VAL A 121 -12.44 22.35 1.95
N PRO A 122 -13.15 21.42 2.57
CA PRO A 122 -13.38 20.10 2.00
C PRO A 122 -14.09 20.17 0.65
N THR A 123 -13.60 19.39 -0.32
CA THR A 123 -14.17 19.37 -1.68
C THR A 123 -15.45 18.53 -1.76
N GLY A 124 -15.50 17.38 -1.09
CA GLY A 124 -16.61 16.41 -1.21
C GLY A 124 -16.50 15.53 -2.45
N PHE A 125 -17.27 14.43 -2.46
CA PHE A 125 -17.21 13.41 -3.51
C PHE A 125 -17.95 13.81 -4.79
N ARG A 126 -19.20 14.33 -4.66
CA ARG A 126 -20.08 14.66 -5.79
C ARG A 126 -19.97 16.12 -6.22
N THR A 127 -18.78 16.66 -6.20
CA THR A 127 -18.53 18.08 -6.44
C THR A 127 -18.19 18.32 -7.92
N SER A 128 -18.70 19.42 -8.50
CA SER A 128 -18.33 19.85 -9.85
C SER A 128 -16.86 20.27 -9.92
N LEU A 129 -16.24 20.17 -11.10
CA LEU A 129 -14.87 20.62 -11.33
C LEU A 129 -14.66 22.09 -10.95
N GLN A 130 -15.65 22.95 -11.24
CA GLN A 130 -15.58 24.37 -10.88
C GLN A 130 -15.52 24.56 -9.36
N ARG A 131 -16.34 23.83 -8.61
CA ARG A 131 -16.32 23.85 -7.14
C ARG A 131 -15.03 23.28 -6.60
N ALA A 132 -14.51 22.17 -7.18
CA ALA A 132 -13.24 21.59 -6.79
C ALA A 132 -12.08 22.58 -6.97
N LYS A 133 -12.02 23.31 -8.10
CA LYS A 133 -11.04 24.37 -8.32
C LYS A 133 -11.12 25.44 -7.22
N TRP A 134 -12.33 25.90 -6.92
CA TRP A 134 -12.52 26.91 -5.89
C TRP A 134 -12.10 26.42 -4.50
N THR A 135 -12.44 25.18 -4.11
CA THR A 135 -12.02 24.63 -2.80
C THR A 135 -10.50 24.50 -2.69
N VAL A 136 -9.83 24.14 -3.78
CA VAL A 136 -8.37 24.10 -3.84
C VAL A 136 -7.77 25.49 -3.69
N ASP A 137 -8.25 26.49 -4.46
CA ASP A 137 -7.75 27.86 -4.40
C ASP A 137 -7.95 28.46 -3.00
N GLU A 138 -9.13 28.28 -2.41
CA GLU A 138 -9.44 28.78 -1.08
C GLU A 138 -8.61 28.07 0.01
N THR A 139 -8.40 26.75 -0.10
CA THR A 139 -7.54 26.00 0.83
C THR A 139 -6.09 26.50 0.76
N ILE A 140 -5.57 26.77 -0.44
CA ILE A 140 -4.22 27.34 -0.63
C ILE A 140 -4.13 28.73 0.00
N ARG A 141 -5.13 29.61 -0.23
CA ARG A 141 -5.20 30.95 0.37
C ARG A 141 -5.20 30.87 1.90
N ARG A 142 -6.02 29.98 2.47
CA ARG A 142 -6.06 29.73 3.93
C ARG A 142 -4.75 29.19 4.49
N ALA A 143 -4.04 28.37 3.71
CA ALA A 143 -2.72 27.89 4.10
C ALA A 143 -1.70 29.02 4.23
N ASP A 144 -1.72 29.99 3.29
CA ASP A 144 -0.84 31.17 3.35
C ASP A 144 -1.18 32.06 4.56
N GLU A 145 -2.46 32.28 4.83
CA GLU A 145 -2.94 33.05 6.00
C GLU A 145 -2.55 32.34 7.32
N ALA A 146 -2.71 31.01 7.38
CA ALA A 146 -2.31 30.22 8.53
C ALA A 146 -0.80 30.31 8.79
N LEU A 147 0.03 30.15 7.76
CA LEU A 147 1.49 30.22 7.89
C LEU A 147 1.98 31.59 8.39
N GLN A 148 1.31 32.68 7.98
CA GLN A 148 1.59 34.03 8.49
C GLN A 148 1.20 34.19 9.96
N SER A 149 0.24 33.41 10.45
CA SER A 149 -0.32 33.51 11.80
C SER A 149 0.38 32.57 12.79
N ILE A 150 1.09 31.53 12.31
CA ILE A 150 1.79 30.53 13.13
C ILE A 150 2.99 31.19 13.83
N THR A 151 2.99 31.12 15.16
CA THR A 151 4.09 31.60 16.00
C THR A 151 4.88 30.46 16.63
N ARG A 152 4.26 29.29 16.85
CA ARG A 152 4.83 28.14 17.54
C ARG A 152 5.37 27.10 16.56
N LYS A 153 6.69 26.97 16.51
CA LYS A 153 7.42 26.00 15.67
C LYS A 153 7.59 24.62 16.33
N ASP A 154 7.18 24.47 17.57
CA ASP A 154 7.17 23.21 18.31
C ASP A 154 5.90 22.38 18.08
N ILE A 155 4.94 22.91 17.32
CA ILE A 155 3.74 22.23 16.83
C ILE A 155 4.01 21.73 15.41
N LEU A 156 3.63 20.49 15.10
CA LEU A 156 3.68 19.93 13.76
C LEU A 156 2.42 20.35 12.99
N TRP A 157 2.56 21.32 12.09
CA TRP A 157 1.46 21.82 11.29
C TRP A 157 1.19 20.94 10.09
N VAL A 158 -0.09 20.68 9.82
CA VAL A 158 -0.59 19.83 8.75
C VAL A 158 -1.19 20.68 7.65
N GLY A 159 -0.70 20.49 6.41
CA GLY A 159 -1.23 21.13 5.19
C GLY A 159 -2.18 20.20 4.43
N PRO A 160 -3.50 20.47 4.40
CA PRO A 160 -4.47 19.67 3.69
C PRO A 160 -4.39 19.82 2.16
N VAL A 161 -4.49 18.71 1.44
CA VAL A 161 -4.64 18.63 -0.02
C VAL A 161 -6.10 18.34 -0.33
N GLN A 162 -6.70 19.16 -1.19
CA GLN A 162 -8.09 19.05 -1.62
C GLN A 162 -8.18 18.80 -3.12
N GLY A 163 -9.38 18.58 -3.66
CA GLY A 163 -9.62 18.36 -5.09
C GLY A 163 -10.66 17.27 -5.36
N GLY A 164 -11.04 16.50 -4.32
CA GLY A 164 -12.02 15.41 -4.43
C GLY A 164 -11.61 14.38 -5.46
N VAL A 165 -12.52 13.96 -6.33
CA VAL A 165 -12.26 12.97 -7.39
C VAL A 165 -11.61 13.57 -8.65
N HIS A 166 -11.37 14.88 -8.69
CA HIS A 166 -10.75 15.58 -9.81
C HIS A 166 -9.22 15.48 -9.70
N LEU A 167 -8.63 14.43 -10.21
CA LEU A 167 -7.21 14.06 -9.99
C LEU A 167 -6.23 15.17 -10.36
N LEU A 168 -6.48 15.95 -11.42
CA LEU A 168 -5.64 17.09 -11.80
C LEU A 168 -5.67 18.21 -10.74
N GLU A 169 -6.81 18.40 -10.08
CA GLU A 169 -6.94 19.37 -8.99
C GLU A 169 -6.27 18.84 -7.71
N VAL A 170 -6.36 17.53 -7.44
CA VAL A 170 -5.62 16.89 -6.33
C VAL A 170 -4.11 17.06 -6.54
N GLU A 171 -3.61 16.79 -7.74
CA GLU A 171 -2.20 16.97 -8.07
C GLU A 171 -1.76 18.45 -7.97
N ARG A 172 -2.59 19.38 -8.49
CA ARG A 172 -2.35 20.82 -8.37
C ARG A 172 -2.30 21.26 -6.90
N SER A 173 -3.28 20.85 -6.12
CA SER A 173 -3.35 21.13 -4.68
C SER A 173 -2.13 20.60 -3.94
N ALA A 174 -1.74 19.34 -4.21
CA ALA A 174 -0.57 18.71 -3.61
C ALA A 174 0.74 19.42 -3.99
N ARG A 175 0.89 19.84 -5.25
CA ARG A 175 2.07 20.57 -5.74
C ARG A 175 2.17 21.94 -5.09
N GLU A 176 1.06 22.68 -5.00
CA GLU A 176 1.04 24.00 -4.38
C GLU A 176 1.24 23.89 -2.86
N MET A 177 0.59 22.94 -2.21
CA MET A 177 0.77 22.71 -0.77
C MET A 177 2.21 22.27 -0.46
N GLY A 178 2.80 21.43 -1.31
CA GLY A 178 4.18 20.95 -1.17
C GLY A 178 5.27 22.02 -1.27
N LYS A 179 4.96 23.20 -1.82
CA LYS A 179 5.85 24.37 -1.81
C LYS A 179 5.88 25.09 -0.45
N ARG A 180 4.94 24.78 0.43
CA ARG A 180 4.78 25.36 1.78
C ARG A 180 5.38 24.40 2.80
N ASP A 181 6.11 24.93 3.79
CA ASP A 181 6.86 24.09 4.76
C ASP A 181 5.95 23.58 5.88
N PHE A 182 5.02 22.69 5.53
CA PHE A 182 4.28 21.91 6.51
C PHE A 182 5.08 20.69 6.96
N ALA A 183 4.89 20.30 8.22
CA ALA A 183 5.53 19.11 8.77
C ALA A 183 4.89 17.80 8.26
N ILE A 184 3.60 17.85 7.98
CA ILE A 184 2.74 16.74 7.54
C ILE A 184 1.85 17.28 6.42
N TYR A 185 1.54 16.45 5.42
CA TYR A 185 0.49 16.75 4.46
C TYR A 185 -0.67 15.77 4.66
N ALA A 186 -1.89 16.22 4.39
CA ALA A 186 -3.07 15.38 4.54
C ALA A 186 -3.92 15.38 3.27
N LEU A 187 -4.46 14.23 2.87
CA LEU A 187 -5.43 14.13 1.79
C LEU A 187 -6.84 14.22 2.38
N GLY A 188 -7.57 15.27 1.98
CA GLY A 188 -8.94 15.54 2.41
C GLY A 188 -10.00 14.88 1.54
N SER A 189 -11.23 14.86 2.06
CA SER A 189 -12.45 14.39 1.37
C SER A 189 -12.52 12.90 1.00
N PRO A 190 -11.87 11.95 1.70
CA PRO A 190 -11.97 10.54 1.36
C PRO A 190 -13.19 9.84 2.00
N THR A 191 -13.81 10.42 3.01
CA THR A 191 -14.79 9.76 3.90
C THR A 191 -15.98 9.20 3.13
N GLU A 192 -16.61 9.98 2.26
CA GLU A 192 -17.79 9.57 1.48
C GLU A 192 -17.45 8.41 0.50
N LEU A 193 -16.23 8.42 -0.08
CA LEU A 193 -15.73 7.32 -0.92
C LEU A 193 -15.54 6.03 -0.13
N MET A 194 -15.07 6.14 1.12
CA MET A 194 -14.92 4.98 2.00
C MET A 194 -16.27 4.42 2.43
N GLU A 195 -17.23 5.25 2.79
CA GLU A 195 -18.59 4.86 3.16
C GLU A 195 -19.32 4.17 2.01
N THR A 196 -19.10 4.63 0.78
CA THR A 196 -19.68 4.06 -0.44
C THR A 196 -18.81 2.99 -1.11
N GLN A 197 -17.70 2.59 -0.48
CA GLN A 197 -16.76 1.54 -0.92
C GLN A 197 -16.13 1.77 -2.30
N HIS A 198 -15.93 3.04 -2.69
CA HIS A 198 -15.20 3.43 -3.90
C HIS A 198 -13.69 3.55 -3.62
N PHE A 199 -13.11 2.46 -3.12
CA PHE A 199 -11.68 2.41 -2.75
C PHE A 199 -10.74 2.53 -3.96
N ASP A 200 -11.17 2.10 -5.13
CA ASP A 200 -10.48 2.24 -6.42
C ASP A 200 -10.26 3.71 -6.79
N ILE A 201 -11.28 4.57 -6.64
CA ILE A 201 -11.16 6.01 -6.85
C ILE A 201 -10.18 6.62 -5.83
N LEU A 202 -10.25 6.18 -4.58
CA LEU A 202 -9.35 6.66 -3.53
C LEU A 202 -7.89 6.28 -3.79
N VAL A 203 -7.62 5.12 -4.42
CA VAL A 203 -6.28 4.76 -4.90
C VAL A 203 -5.74 5.84 -5.82
N ASP A 204 -6.52 6.27 -6.82
CA ASP A 204 -6.09 7.29 -7.79
C ASP A 204 -5.82 8.64 -7.12
N MET A 205 -6.67 9.05 -6.17
CA MET A 205 -6.49 10.30 -5.41
C MET A 205 -5.19 10.28 -4.60
N ILE A 206 -4.91 9.15 -3.89
CA ILE A 206 -3.68 9.00 -3.11
C ILE A 206 -2.45 9.05 -4.03
N VAL A 207 -2.47 8.34 -5.16
CA VAL A 207 -1.37 8.33 -6.12
C VAL A 207 -1.14 9.74 -6.70
N ALA A 208 -2.20 10.46 -7.08
CA ALA A 208 -2.10 11.82 -7.59
C ALA A 208 -1.47 12.77 -6.56
N ALA A 209 -1.92 12.72 -5.31
CA ALA A 209 -1.35 13.52 -4.23
C ALA A 209 0.13 13.14 -3.96
N LYS A 210 0.41 11.83 -3.85
CA LYS A 210 1.75 11.33 -3.49
C LYS A 210 2.81 11.63 -4.55
N LYS A 211 2.45 11.66 -5.83
CA LYS A 211 3.36 12.02 -6.93
C LYS A 211 3.85 13.48 -6.85
N ALA A 212 3.05 14.37 -6.28
CA ALA A 212 3.32 15.80 -6.21
C ALA A 212 3.84 16.30 -4.86
N LEU A 213 3.63 15.52 -3.78
CA LEU A 213 4.07 15.86 -2.42
C LEU A 213 5.55 15.50 -2.17
N PRO A 214 6.24 16.22 -1.27
CA PRO A 214 7.59 15.88 -0.83
C PRO A 214 7.67 14.48 -0.21
N ILE A 215 8.54 13.61 -0.74
CA ILE A 215 8.68 12.22 -0.30
C ILE A 215 9.13 12.08 1.15
N SER A 216 9.85 13.06 1.69
CA SER A 216 10.38 13.06 3.06
C SER A 216 9.32 13.34 4.13
N LYS A 217 8.17 13.87 3.76
CA LYS A 217 7.10 14.26 4.70
C LYS A 217 6.05 13.14 4.83
N PRO A 218 5.42 12.97 6.01
CA PRO A 218 4.31 12.03 6.18
C PRO A 218 3.08 12.45 5.39
N LEU A 219 2.33 11.46 4.88
CA LEU A 219 1.00 11.64 4.31
C LEU A 219 -0.06 11.10 5.28
N HIS A 220 -1.01 11.95 5.65
CA HIS A 220 -2.18 11.63 6.46
C HIS A 220 -3.40 11.46 5.54
N LEU A 221 -4.08 10.33 5.61
CA LEU A 221 -5.36 10.12 4.93
C LEU A 221 -6.49 10.36 5.94
N PHE A 222 -7.20 11.49 5.80
CA PHE A 222 -8.23 11.90 6.74
C PHE A 222 -9.41 10.93 6.79
N GLY A 223 -9.93 10.68 7.99
CA GLY A 223 -11.14 9.92 8.25
C GLY A 223 -11.05 8.42 7.95
N ALA A 224 -9.89 7.89 7.54
CA ALA A 224 -9.71 6.49 7.19
C ALA A 224 -9.39 5.66 8.43
N GLY A 225 -10.32 4.76 8.86
CA GLY A 225 -10.13 4.05 10.13
C GLY A 225 -10.68 2.64 10.19
N HIS A 226 -11.13 2.06 9.09
CA HIS A 226 -11.52 0.66 9.08
C HIS A 226 -10.30 -0.23 8.87
N PRO A 227 -10.02 -1.23 9.75
CA PRO A 227 -8.79 -2.02 9.71
C PRO A 227 -8.59 -2.78 8.39
N ALA A 228 -9.67 -3.22 7.74
CA ALA A 228 -9.60 -3.94 6.49
C ALA A 228 -9.01 -3.13 5.33
N THR A 229 -9.07 -1.80 5.38
CA THR A 229 -8.59 -0.90 4.32
C THR A 229 -7.15 -0.42 4.52
N PHE A 230 -6.62 -0.47 5.74
CA PHE A 230 -5.27 0.03 6.04
C PHE A 230 -4.18 -0.54 5.13
N PRO A 231 -4.11 -1.85 4.84
CA PRO A 231 -3.03 -2.39 4.02
C PRO A 231 -2.93 -1.71 2.65
N PHE A 232 -4.07 -1.44 1.99
CA PHE A 232 -4.12 -0.84 0.66
C PHE A 232 -3.60 0.59 0.65
N PHE A 233 -4.06 1.42 1.59
CA PHE A 233 -3.67 2.83 1.63
C PHE A 233 -2.25 3.01 2.16
N VAL A 234 -1.81 2.16 3.08
CA VAL A 234 -0.42 2.11 3.53
C VAL A 234 0.50 1.73 2.37
N ALA A 235 0.12 0.75 1.54
CA ALA A 235 0.91 0.34 0.37
C ALA A 235 1.14 1.47 -0.64
N LEU A 236 0.22 2.45 -0.70
CA LEU A 236 0.33 3.67 -1.52
C LEU A 236 1.13 4.80 -0.84
N GLY A 237 1.60 4.59 0.39
CA GLY A 237 2.45 5.52 1.13
C GLY A 237 1.71 6.48 2.06
N CYS A 238 0.48 6.14 2.52
CA CYS A 238 -0.13 6.81 3.66
C CYS A 238 0.53 6.35 4.96
N ASP A 239 0.96 7.32 5.77
CA ASP A 239 1.66 7.08 7.03
C ASP A 239 0.75 7.27 8.25
N LEU A 240 -0.26 8.13 8.11
CA LEU A 240 -1.14 8.55 9.19
C LEU A 240 -2.60 8.43 8.77
N PHE A 241 -3.43 8.09 9.74
CA PHE A 241 -4.88 7.96 9.62
C PHE A 241 -5.55 8.56 10.84
N ASP A 242 -6.82 8.91 10.75
CA ASP A 242 -7.66 9.25 11.90
C ASP A 242 -9.06 8.68 11.70
N SER A 243 -9.72 8.35 12.77
CA SER A 243 -11.11 7.92 12.66
C SER A 243 -11.86 7.88 13.98
N ALA A 244 -13.16 8.17 13.92
CA ALA A 244 -14.16 7.86 14.94
C ALA A 244 -14.89 6.53 14.64
N ALA A 245 -14.59 5.85 13.52
CA ALA A 245 -15.33 4.66 13.08
C ALA A 245 -15.37 3.56 14.14
N TYR A 246 -14.29 3.36 14.90
CA TYR A 246 -14.23 2.37 15.98
C TYR A 246 -15.36 2.55 17.02
N ALA A 247 -15.76 3.80 17.31
CA ALA A 247 -16.84 4.13 18.23
C ALA A 247 -18.20 4.23 17.51
N LEU A 248 -18.25 4.82 16.32
CA LEU A 248 -19.49 4.93 15.55
C LEU A 248 -20.07 3.56 15.18
N TYR A 249 -19.23 2.62 14.82
CA TYR A 249 -19.63 1.24 14.55
C TYR A 249 -20.03 0.50 15.82
N ALA A 250 -19.33 0.75 16.94
CA ALA A 250 -19.70 0.18 18.23
C ALA A 250 -21.11 0.57 18.67
N LYS A 251 -21.52 1.84 18.47
CA LYS A 251 -22.91 2.31 18.72
C LYS A 251 -23.96 1.53 17.92
N GLN A 252 -23.58 0.99 16.78
CA GLN A 252 -24.44 0.17 15.92
C GLN A 252 -24.32 -1.34 16.22
N GLY A 253 -23.69 -1.73 17.34
CA GLY A 253 -23.46 -3.12 17.69
C GLY A 253 -22.49 -3.85 16.77
N LYS A 254 -21.64 -3.13 16.06
CA LYS A 254 -20.70 -3.67 15.06
C LYS A 254 -19.33 -3.94 15.67
N TYR A 255 -18.81 -5.10 15.33
CA TYR A 255 -17.56 -5.70 15.80
C TYR A 255 -16.57 -5.78 14.64
N PHE A 256 -15.40 -5.17 14.77
CA PHE A 256 -14.37 -5.20 13.73
C PHE A 256 -13.61 -6.52 13.69
N THR A 257 -13.31 -6.96 12.49
CA THR A 257 -12.26 -7.95 12.21
C THR A 257 -11.27 -7.36 11.20
N PRO A 258 -10.09 -7.96 11.03
CA PRO A 258 -9.15 -7.52 9.98
C PRO A 258 -9.76 -7.60 8.57
N GLU A 259 -10.69 -8.51 8.33
CA GLU A 259 -11.30 -8.77 7.02
C GLU A 259 -12.59 -7.97 6.78
N GLY A 260 -13.25 -7.47 7.86
CA GLY A 260 -14.54 -6.78 7.71
C GLY A 260 -15.21 -6.47 9.05
N THR A 261 -16.53 -6.47 9.05
CA THR A 261 -17.36 -6.10 10.20
C THR A 261 -18.43 -7.16 10.43
N LEU A 262 -18.58 -7.58 11.68
CA LEU A 262 -19.65 -8.48 12.13
C LEU A 262 -20.64 -7.69 12.99
N LYS A 263 -21.87 -8.20 13.15
CA LYS A 263 -22.83 -7.69 14.14
C LYS A 263 -22.85 -8.61 15.35
N VAL A 264 -22.67 -8.07 16.53
CA VAL A 264 -22.63 -8.84 17.77
C VAL A 264 -23.93 -9.64 17.97
N ASP A 265 -25.05 -9.10 17.55
CA ASP A 265 -26.35 -9.77 17.71
C ASP A 265 -26.48 -11.05 16.85
N GLU A 266 -25.65 -11.20 15.79
CA GLU A 266 -25.59 -12.35 14.90
C GLU A 266 -24.42 -13.33 15.24
N MET A 267 -23.58 -12.99 16.23
CA MET A 267 -22.39 -13.80 16.57
C MET A 267 -22.72 -14.84 17.62
N GLU A 268 -22.12 -16.01 17.49
CA GLU A 268 -22.13 -17.06 18.53
C GLU A 268 -20.85 -17.01 19.38
N GLU A 269 -19.72 -16.72 18.75
CA GLU A 269 -18.40 -16.66 19.39
C GLU A 269 -17.68 -15.34 19.07
N LEU A 270 -16.74 -14.95 19.94
CA LEU A 270 -15.86 -13.80 19.71
C LEU A 270 -14.52 -14.27 19.12
N PRO A 271 -14.25 -14.05 17.82
CA PRO A 271 -13.04 -14.55 17.16
C PRO A 271 -11.79 -13.70 17.46
N CYS A 272 -11.66 -13.14 18.65
CA CYS A 272 -10.57 -12.25 19.07
C CYS A 272 -10.14 -12.51 20.50
N ASN A 273 -8.82 -12.46 20.73
CA ASN A 273 -8.21 -12.64 22.06
C ASN A 273 -7.74 -11.32 22.70
N CYS A 274 -8.27 -10.16 22.27
CA CYS A 274 -7.94 -8.89 22.92
C CYS A 274 -8.41 -8.89 24.39
N PRO A 275 -7.88 -8.00 25.26
CA PRO A 275 -8.28 -7.94 26.67
C PRO A 275 -9.79 -7.78 26.88
N THR A 276 -10.48 -7.15 25.94
CA THR A 276 -11.93 -6.99 25.96
C THR A 276 -12.68 -8.30 25.71
N CYS A 277 -12.25 -9.08 24.71
CA CYS A 277 -12.95 -10.32 24.32
C CYS A 277 -12.63 -11.49 25.25
N ARG A 278 -11.42 -11.55 25.81
CA ARG A 278 -10.94 -12.67 26.62
C ARG A 278 -11.81 -12.98 27.85
N GLY A 279 -12.50 -12.00 28.40
CA GLY A 279 -13.36 -12.15 29.57
C GLY A 279 -14.86 -12.18 29.25
N ASN A 280 -15.25 -12.21 27.96
CA ASN A 280 -16.63 -12.09 27.52
C ASN A 280 -17.00 -13.17 26.50
N THR A 281 -18.30 -13.39 26.33
CA THR A 281 -18.92 -14.17 25.26
C THR A 281 -19.82 -13.26 24.43
N ALA A 282 -20.23 -13.69 23.24
CA ALA A 282 -21.18 -12.92 22.42
C ALA A 282 -22.49 -12.66 23.19
N ASN A 283 -22.99 -13.67 23.94
CA ASN A 283 -24.16 -13.53 24.79
C ASN A 283 -23.96 -12.48 25.88
N SER A 284 -22.85 -12.56 26.63
CA SER A 284 -22.60 -11.61 27.72
C SER A 284 -22.52 -10.16 27.22
N ILE A 285 -22.03 -9.94 25.99
CA ILE A 285 -21.99 -8.59 25.40
C ILE A 285 -23.40 -8.13 25.01
N ARG A 286 -24.25 -9.03 24.50
CA ARG A 286 -25.65 -8.69 24.16
C ARG A 286 -26.45 -8.26 25.37
N ASP A 287 -26.21 -8.86 26.53
CA ASP A 287 -26.92 -8.61 27.77
C ASP A 287 -26.48 -7.32 28.50
N LEU A 288 -25.41 -6.66 28.03
CA LEU A 288 -24.94 -5.39 28.60
C LEU A 288 -25.90 -4.24 28.30
N SER A 289 -25.89 -3.21 29.15
CA SER A 289 -26.51 -1.93 28.83
C SER A 289 -25.93 -1.33 27.54
N LEU A 290 -26.68 -0.46 26.86
CA LEU A 290 -26.22 0.16 25.60
C LEU A 290 -24.88 0.89 25.77
N GLU A 291 -24.68 1.59 26.88
CA GLU A 291 -23.47 2.34 27.16
C GLU A 291 -22.26 1.42 27.42
N GLU A 292 -22.45 0.35 28.18
CA GLU A 292 -21.41 -0.65 28.44
C GLU A 292 -21.03 -1.40 27.17
N LYS A 293 -22.03 -1.80 26.35
CA LYS A 293 -21.85 -2.45 25.06
C LYS A 293 -21.06 -1.55 24.11
N GLU A 294 -21.45 -0.26 23.98
CA GLU A 294 -20.75 0.72 23.15
C GLU A 294 -19.27 0.88 23.59
N MET A 295 -19.03 1.02 24.90
CA MET A 295 -17.69 1.19 25.44
C MET A 295 -16.82 -0.05 25.19
N LEU A 296 -17.38 -1.24 25.40
CA LEU A 296 -16.69 -2.52 25.23
C LEU A 296 -16.35 -2.74 23.76
N LEU A 297 -17.31 -2.56 22.85
CA LEU A 297 -17.10 -2.71 21.41
C LEU A 297 -16.15 -1.65 20.85
N SER A 298 -16.24 -0.40 21.31
CA SER A 298 -15.30 0.66 20.91
C SER A 298 -13.87 0.29 21.28
N ARG A 299 -13.66 -0.25 22.47
CA ARG A 299 -12.35 -0.69 22.93
C ARG A 299 -11.84 -1.88 22.11
N HIS A 300 -12.71 -2.88 21.85
CA HIS A 300 -12.36 -3.99 20.97
C HIS A 300 -11.98 -3.53 19.57
N ASN A 301 -12.81 -2.70 18.93
CA ASN A 301 -12.57 -2.17 17.59
C ASN A 301 -11.24 -1.40 17.53
N LEU A 302 -10.91 -0.65 18.58
CA LEU A 302 -9.63 0.05 18.67
C LEU A 302 -8.44 -0.92 18.78
N TYR A 303 -8.55 -2.01 19.55
CA TYR A 303 -7.54 -3.05 19.60
C TYR A 303 -7.29 -3.70 18.24
N VAL A 304 -8.35 -3.96 17.46
CA VAL A 304 -8.22 -4.51 16.11
C VAL A 304 -7.47 -3.55 15.20
N CYS A 305 -7.80 -2.26 15.22
CA CYS A 305 -7.10 -1.24 14.44
C CYS A 305 -5.60 -1.17 14.80
N ILE A 306 -5.26 -1.14 16.09
CA ILE A 306 -3.87 -1.09 16.57
C ILE A 306 -3.11 -2.37 16.17
N SER A 307 -3.75 -3.52 16.33
CA SER A 307 -3.15 -4.83 16.00
C SER A 307 -2.89 -4.94 14.49
N GLU A 308 -3.83 -4.49 13.65
CA GLU A 308 -3.67 -4.52 12.21
C GLU A 308 -2.52 -3.62 11.74
N LEU A 309 -2.39 -2.42 12.30
CA LEU A 309 -1.25 -1.54 11.98
C LEU A 309 0.09 -2.12 12.44
N ARG A 310 0.13 -2.83 13.57
CA ARG A 310 1.31 -3.57 14.01
C ARG A 310 1.68 -4.68 13.02
N LYS A 311 0.68 -5.45 12.55
CA LYS A 311 0.85 -6.48 11.52
C LYS A 311 1.37 -5.88 10.21
N ILE A 312 0.81 -4.76 9.76
CA ILE A 312 1.25 -4.06 8.56
C ILE A 312 2.71 -3.61 8.68
N ARG A 313 3.13 -3.06 9.83
CA ARG A 313 4.54 -2.70 10.06
C ARG A 313 5.48 -3.89 9.92
N GLU A 314 5.10 -5.07 10.40
CA GLU A 314 5.89 -6.30 10.23
C GLU A 314 5.89 -6.77 8.76
N MET A 315 4.77 -6.66 8.04
CA MET A 315 4.73 -6.97 6.60
C MET A 315 5.65 -6.05 5.80
N ILE A 316 5.69 -4.75 6.11
CA ILE A 316 6.62 -3.81 5.48
C ILE A 316 8.08 -4.20 5.80
N ARG A 317 8.39 -4.48 7.08
CA ARG A 317 9.75 -4.84 7.52
C ARG A 317 10.26 -6.10 6.83
N THR A 318 9.39 -7.06 6.60
CA THR A 318 9.72 -8.34 5.97
C THR A 318 9.56 -8.36 4.45
N GLY A 319 9.07 -7.26 3.84
CA GLY A 319 8.87 -7.17 2.38
C GLY A 319 7.70 -7.99 1.86
N ARG A 320 6.68 -8.24 2.69
CA ARG A 320 5.53 -9.10 2.39
C ARG A 320 4.20 -8.36 2.32
N LEU A 321 4.24 -7.06 2.09
CA LEU A 321 3.02 -6.27 2.02
C LEU A 321 2.16 -6.65 0.81
N TRP A 322 2.77 -7.00 -0.33
CA TRP A 322 2.03 -7.45 -1.51
C TRP A 322 1.20 -8.70 -1.24
N GLU A 323 1.79 -9.70 -0.59
CA GLU A 323 1.09 -10.93 -0.20
C GLU A 323 -0.10 -10.63 0.73
N MET A 324 0.07 -9.71 1.66
CA MET A 324 -1.01 -9.27 2.54
C MET A 324 -2.14 -8.60 1.75
N LEU A 325 -1.83 -7.75 0.76
CA LEU A 325 -2.81 -7.10 -0.11
C LEU A 325 -3.59 -8.14 -0.93
N GLU A 326 -2.90 -9.10 -1.52
CA GLU A 326 -3.52 -10.14 -2.33
C GLU A 326 -4.50 -10.99 -1.52
N ILE A 327 -4.09 -11.47 -0.34
CA ILE A 327 -4.97 -12.18 0.60
C ILE A 327 -6.16 -11.31 0.98
N ARG A 328 -5.95 -10.03 1.36
CA ARG A 328 -7.01 -9.11 1.78
C ARG A 328 -7.98 -8.79 0.64
N SER A 329 -7.52 -8.81 -0.61
CA SER A 329 -8.36 -8.53 -1.78
C SER A 329 -9.51 -9.52 -1.94
N HIS A 330 -9.38 -10.73 -1.44
CA HIS A 330 -10.41 -11.76 -1.51
C HIS A 330 -11.48 -11.67 -0.40
N ALA A 331 -11.31 -10.79 0.58
CA ALA A 331 -12.29 -10.62 1.66
C ALA A 331 -13.57 -9.90 1.22
N HIS A 332 -13.51 -9.04 0.18
CA HIS A 332 -14.68 -8.33 -0.33
C HIS A 332 -14.47 -7.86 -1.78
N PRO A 333 -15.53 -7.85 -2.66
CA PRO A 333 -15.38 -7.39 -4.05
C PRO A 333 -14.83 -5.96 -4.20
N ALA A 334 -15.15 -5.05 -3.28
CA ALA A 334 -14.59 -3.70 -3.30
C ALA A 334 -13.07 -3.68 -3.01
N PHE A 335 -12.57 -4.60 -2.18
CA PHE A 335 -11.13 -4.76 -1.95
C PHE A 335 -10.43 -5.38 -3.15
N LYS A 336 -11.12 -6.27 -3.89
CA LYS A 336 -10.60 -6.80 -5.14
C LYS A 336 -10.40 -5.70 -6.17
N ARG A 337 -11.42 -4.83 -6.38
CA ARG A 337 -11.28 -3.66 -7.27
C ARG A 337 -10.18 -2.70 -6.80
N CYS A 338 -10.07 -2.47 -5.48
CA CYS A 338 -9.02 -1.65 -4.91
C CYS A 338 -7.62 -2.21 -5.22
N PHE A 339 -7.42 -3.51 -5.06
CA PHE A 339 -6.15 -4.18 -5.35
C PHE A 339 -5.81 -4.12 -6.84
N GLU A 340 -6.76 -4.39 -7.72
CA GLU A 340 -6.58 -4.29 -9.18
C GLU A 340 -6.22 -2.86 -9.60
N ARG A 341 -6.87 -1.86 -9.00
CA ARG A 341 -6.53 -0.45 -9.26
C ARG A 341 -5.15 -0.08 -8.74
N LEU A 342 -4.76 -0.59 -7.58
CA LEU A 342 -3.40 -0.42 -7.03
C LEU A 342 -2.36 -1.09 -7.95
N ALA A 343 -2.64 -2.29 -8.45
CA ALA A 343 -1.80 -3.00 -9.39
C ALA A 343 -1.64 -2.25 -10.73
N PHE A 344 -2.68 -1.53 -11.18
CA PHE A 344 -2.59 -0.63 -12.34
C PHE A 344 -1.53 0.47 -12.16
N HIS A 345 -1.25 0.88 -10.94
CA HIS A 345 -0.20 1.84 -10.59
C HIS A 345 1.15 1.19 -10.26
N SER A 346 1.46 0.03 -10.85
CA SER A 346 2.69 -0.73 -10.59
C SER A 346 3.97 0.08 -10.82
N GLU A 347 4.02 0.93 -11.85
CA GLU A 347 5.14 1.83 -12.12
C GLU A 347 5.36 2.86 -10.99
N PHE A 348 4.26 3.39 -10.43
CA PHE A 348 4.33 4.25 -9.25
C PHE A 348 4.89 3.49 -8.05
N LEU A 349 4.38 2.30 -7.79
CA LEU A 349 4.84 1.46 -6.68
C LEU A 349 6.31 1.08 -6.85
N GLU A 350 6.73 0.73 -8.07
CA GLU A 350 8.11 0.35 -8.38
C GLU A 350 9.11 1.45 -8.04
N ARG A 351 8.78 2.71 -8.32
CA ARG A 351 9.63 3.88 -8.01
C ARG A 351 10.03 3.97 -6.53
N TYR A 352 9.17 3.52 -5.62
CA TYR A 352 9.40 3.58 -4.18
C TYR A 352 9.82 2.25 -3.58
N ASN A 353 9.63 1.14 -4.31
CA ASN A 353 9.87 -0.21 -3.83
C ASN A 353 11.37 -0.50 -3.70
N PRO A 354 11.84 -1.12 -2.61
CA PRO A 354 13.23 -1.52 -2.46
C PRO A 354 13.73 -2.40 -3.62
N ALA A 355 14.98 -2.23 -4.01
CA ALA A 355 15.59 -3.05 -5.06
C ALA A 355 15.68 -4.52 -4.68
N VAL A 356 15.92 -4.79 -3.39
CA VAL A 356 16.01 -6.14 -2.80
C VAL A 356 15.24 -6.15 -1.49
N LYS A 357 14.59 -7.26 -1.16
CA LYS A 357 13.86 -7.48 0.09
C LYS A 357 14.53 -8.58 0.92
N LEU A 358 14.22 -8.63 2.22
CA LEU A 358 14.77 -9.65 3.15
C LEU A 358 14.32 -11.07 2.80
N HIS A 359 13.14 -11.22 2.23
CA HIS A 359 12.55 -12.51 1.90
C HIS A 359 12.23 -12.59 0.40
N GLY A 360 12.10 -13.81 -0.08
CA GLY A 360 11.61 -14.09 -1.41
C GLY A 360 10.16 -13.66 -1.60
N ILE A 361 9.71 -13.69 -2.84
CA ILE A 361 8.35 -13.33 -3.22
C ILE A 361 7.56 -14.60 -3.57
N PHE A 362 6.23 -14.51 -3.44
CA PHE A 362 5.33 -15.55 -3.90
C PHE A 362 4.68 -15.14 -5.22
N TYR A 363 4.65 -16.08 -6.15
CA TYR A 363 3.95 -15.95 -7.42
C TYR A 363 2.71 -16.86 -7.40
N TYR A 364 1.51 -16.23 -7.41
CA TYR A 364 0.23 -16.94 -7.36
C TYR A 364 -0.50 -16.97 -8.70
N GLY A 365 0.00 -16.29 -9.71
CA GLY A 365 -0.63 -16.20 -11.03
C GLY A 365 -0.70 -14.76 -11.56
N PRO A 366 -1.69 -14.45 -12.42
CA PRO A 366 -1.77 -13.19 -13.17
C PRO A 366 -1.75 -11.92 -12.33
N SER A 367 -2.36 -11.94 -11.16
CA SER A 367 -2.33 -10.80 -10.22
C SER A 367 -0.91 -10.43 -9.78
N THR A 368 -0.02 -11.41 -9.77
CA THR A 368 1.37 -11.21 -9.38
C THR A 368 2.24 -10.66 -10.52
N ASP A 369 1.82 -10.77 -11.79
CA ASP A 369 2.56 -10.23 -12.94
C ASP A 369 2.74 -8.70 -12.85
N THR A 370 1.82 -7.99 -12.18
CA THR A 370 1.89 -6.54 -11.97
C THR A 370 2.74 -6.13 -10.77
N ARG A 371 3.30 -7.08 -10.05
CA ARG A 371 4.14 -6.85 -8.89
C ARG A 371 5.41 -6.05 -9.27
N PRO A 372 5.80 -5.02 -8.50
CA PRO A 372 6.95 -4.18 -8.82
C PRO A 372 8.24 -4.93 -9.11
N GLU A 373 8.52 -6.01 -8.40
CA GLU A 373 9.73 -6.81 -8.58
C GLU A 373 9.75 -7.52 -9.95
N ILE A 374 8.59 -7.99 -10.40
CA ILE A 374 8.44 -8.66 -11.71
C ILE A 374 8.52 -7.61 -12.83
N GLN A 375 7.90 -6.45 -12.66
CA GLN A 375 8.00 -5.34 -13.61
C GLN A 375 9.44 -4.85 -13.75
N ARG A 376 10.15 -4.70 -12.63
CA ARG A 376 11.58 -4.33 -12.64
C ARG A 376 12.43 -5.38 -13.36
N TYR A 377 12.14 -6.66 -13.17
CA TYR A 377 12.81 -7.72 -13.91
C TYR A 377 12.57 -7.60 -15.42
N SER A 378 11.32 -7.41 -15.86
CA SER A 378 10.98 -7.23 -17.27
C SER A 378 11.75 -6.06 -17.89
N THR A 379 11.83 -4.92 -17.19
CA THR A 379 12.64 -3.76 -17.64
C THR A 379 14.13 -4.08 -17.74
N LYS A 380 14.69 -4.82 -16.77
CA LYS A 380 16.09 -5.25 -16.83
C LYS A 380 16.35 -6.21 -17.98
N LEU A 381 15.43 -7.13 -18.22
CA LEU A 381 15.52 -8.06 -19.33
C LEU A 381 15.56 -7.33 -20.68
N GLU A 382 14.74 -6.29 -20.84
CA GLU A 382 14.74 -5.46 -22.04
C GLU A 382 16.07 -4.74 -22.31
N MET A 383 16.77 -4.34 -21.25
CA MET A 383 18.08 -3.67 -21.31
C MET A 383 19.24 -4.65 -21.51
N ALA A 384 19.08 -5.89 -21.08
CA ALA A 384 20.13 -6.93 -21.10
C ALA A 384 20.13 -7.77 -22.39
N VAL A 385 19.31 -7.44 -23.38
CA VAL A 385 19.25 -8.17 -24.64
C VAL A 385 20.51 -7.90 -25.46
N GLU A 386 21.39 -8.90 -25.55
CA GLU A 386 22.49 -8.90 -26.51
C GLU A 386 22.01 -9.49 -27.86
N PRO A 387 22.24 -8.79 -28.98
CA PRO A 387 21.84 -9.30 -30.30
C PRO A 387 22.72 -10.46 -30.78
N SER A 388 22.08 -11.43 -31.45
CA SER A 388 22.70 -12.45 -32.33
C SER A 388 23.68 -13.44 -31.73
N ALA A 389 23.20 -14.32 -30.84
CA ALA A 389 23.85 -15.61 -30.64
C ALA A 389 23.70 -16.48 -31.91
N LYS A 390 24.68 -17.36 -32.22
CA LYS A 390 24.50 -18.39 -33.23
C LYS A 390 23.37 -19.36 -32.82
N TRP A 391 23.38 -19.76 -31.57
CA TRP A 391 22.37 -20.62 -30.96
C TRP A 391 21.74 -20.00 -29.70
N LEU A 392 20.43 -20.00 -29.64
CA LEU A 392 19.67 -19.71 -28.42
C LEU A 392 19.09 -21.02 -27.90
N VAL A 393 19.49 -21.42 -26.71
CA VAL A 393 19.02 -22.65 -26.04
C VAL A 393 18.00 -22.29 -24.99
N LEU A 394 16.76 -22.71 -25.22
CA LEU A 394 15.65 -22.53 -24.27
C LEU A 394 15.53 -23.79 -23.39
N LEU A 395 15.90 -23.68 -22.14
CA LEU A 395 15.82 -24.74 -21.12
C LEU A 395 14.63 -24.55 -20.19
N PRO A 396 14.01 -25.62 -19.69
CA PRO A 396 12.98 -25.48 -18.66
C PRO A 396 13.59 -24.93 -17.37
N SER A 397 12.82 -24.10 -16.63
CA SER A 397 13.19 -23.73 -15.29
C SER A 397 13.20 -24.98 -14.39
N GLY A 398 14.29 -25.20 -13.67
CA GLY A 398 14.38 -26.27 -12.68
C GLY A 398 13.54 -26.00 -11.42
N TRP A 399 13.41 -27.00 -10.58
CA TRP A 399 12.78 -26.86 -9.26
C TRP A 399 13.71 -26.14 -8.26
N ARG A 400 15.03 -26.28 -8.43
CA ARG A 400 16.05 -25.57 -7.62
C ARG A 400 16.39 -24.24 -8.26
N ARG A 401 16.71 -23.27 -7.43
CA ARG A 401 17.13 -21.93 -7.84
C ARG A 401 18.46 -21.55 -7.19
N PRO A 402 19.33 -20.80 -7.87
CA PRO A 402 19.25 -20.42 -9.28
C PRO A 402 19.08 -21.63 -10.21
N PHE A 403 18.43 -21.47 -11.38
CA PHE A 403 18.06 -22.61 -12.24
C PHE A 403 19.27 -23.38 -12.75
N HIS A 404 20.39 -22.70 -13.06
CA HIS A 404 21.63 -23.36 -13.48
C HIS A 404 22.23 -24.30 -12.43
N GLN A 405 21.86 -24.18 -11.14
CA GLN A 405 22.30 -25.06 -10.05
C GLN A 405 21.33 -26.24 -9.82
N ASP A 406 20.30 -26.37 -10.63
CA ASP A 406 19.42 -27.53 -10.57
C ASP A 406 20.19 -28.79 -10.98
N PRO A 407 20.22 -29.88 -10.16
CA PRO A 407 21.00 -31.08 -10.47
C PRO A 407 20.69 -31.74 -11.81
N GLY A 408 19.46 -31.55 -12.32
CA GLY A 408 19.07 -32.04 -13.64
C GLY A 408 19.57 -31.15 -14.79
N LEU A 409 19.82 -29.88 -14.57
CA LEU A 409 20.23 -28.91 -15.59
C LEU A 409 21.74 -28.62 -15.55
N ASP A 410 22.37 -28.61 -14.37
CA ASP A 410 23.75 -28.19 -14.16
C ASP A 410 24.76 -28.88 -15.11
N PRO A 411 24.74 -30.19 -15.35
CA PRO A 411 25.69 -30.80 -16.28
C PRO A 411 25.59 -30.24 -17.71
N VAL A 412 24.37 -30.08 -18.20
CA VAL A 412 24.12 -29.60 -19.57
C VAL A 412 24.46 -28.09 -19.65
N VAL A 413 24.12 -27.31 -18.65
CA VAL A 413 24.44 -25.88 -18.60
C VAL A 413 25.95 -25.65 -18.61
N ARG A 414 26.73 -26.44 -17.88
CA ARG A 414 28.20 -26.34 -17.88
C ARG A 414 28.80 -26.62 -19.24
N GLU A 415 28.35 -27.68 -19.93
CA GLU A 415 28.86 -28.01 -21.26
C GLU A 415 28.46 -26.94 -22.31
N LEU A 416 27.22 -26.47 -22.29
CA LEU A 416 26.75 -25.43 -23.21
C LEU A 416 27.47 -24.09 -23.01
N ARG A 417 27.89 -23.77 -21.79
CA ARG A 417 28.61 -22.53 -21.43
C ARG A 417 29.98 -22.41 -22.10
N GLU A 418 30.63 -23.57 -22.34
CA GLU A 418 31.95 -23.62 -22.97
C GLU A 418 31.86 -23.53 -24.51
N MET A 419 30.66 -23.55 -25.09
CA MET A 419 30.44 -23.51 -26.54
C MET A 419 30.34 -22.07 -27.04
N GLU A 420 31.20 -21.70 -27.98
CA GLU A 420 31.20 -20.35 -28.58
C GLU A 420 29.92 -20.06 -29.39
N GLY A 421 29.32 -18.92 -29.14
CA GLY A 421 28.12 -18.46 -29.84
C GLY A 421 26.82 -19.09 -29.34
N VAL A 422 26.81 -19.71 -28.15
CA VAL A 422 25.63 -20.25 -27.49
C VAL A 422 25.17 -19.32 -26.37
N SER A 423 23.89 -18.93 -26.41
CA SER A 423 23.20 -18.24 -25.31
C SER A 423 22.20 -19.17 -24.65
N ILE A 424 22.20 -19.20 -23.33
CA ILE A 424 21.30 -20.06 -22.54
C ILE A 424 20.23 -19.21 -21.88
N VAL A 425 18.97 -19.59 -22.08
CA VAL A 425 17.81 -18.92 -21.49
C VAL A 425 16.90 -19.97 -20.86
N PHE A 426 16.60 -19.82 -19.58
CA PHE A 426 15.57 -20.63 -18.93
C PHE A 426 14.21 -20.02 -19.23
N TYR A 427 13.19 -20.86 -19.39
CA TYR A 427 11.81 -20.38 -19.47
C TYR A 427 11.05 -20.68 -18.19
N SER A 428 10.41 -19.67 -17.63
CA SER A 428 9.73 -19.71 -16.34
C SER A 428 8.30 -19.21 -16.44
N LEU A 429 7.38 -19.82 -15.70
CA LEU A 429 5.98 -19.39 -15.66
C LEU A 429 5.83 -17.93 -15.18
N ALA A 430 6.59 -17.54 -14.16
CA ALA A 430 6.51 -16.22 -13.54
C ALA A 430 7.21 -15.12 -14.35
N TYR A 431 8.35 -15.46 -14.97
CA TYR A 431 9.25 -14.46 -15.58
C TYR A 431 9.23 -14.49 -17.11
N GLY A 432 8.72 -15.55 -17.73
CA GLY A 432 8.96 -15.82 -19.14
C GLY A 432 10.41 -16.24 -19.37
N PRO A 433 11.17 -15.56 -20.25
CA PRO A 433 12.59 -15.88 -20.49
C PRO A 433 13.45 -15.38 -19.33
N VAL A 434 14.42 -16.21 -18.93
CA VAL A 434 15.42 -15.91 -17.89
C VAL A 434 16.81 -16.24 -18.47
N PRO A 435 17.53 -15.26 -19.02
CA PRO A 435 18.93 -15.43 -19.43
C PRO A 435 19.79 -15.91 -18.27
N LEU A 436 20.79 -16.76 -18.58
CA LEU A 436 21.70 -17.30 -17.58
C LEU A 436 22.39 -16.22 -16.73
N GLU A 437 22.69 -15.07 -17.34
CA GLU A 437 23.31 -13.90 -16.72
C GLU A 437 22.41 -13.22 -15.68
N LEU A 438 21.09 -13.44 -15.76
CA LEU A 438 20.10 -12.89 -14.82
C LEU A 438 19.58 -13.92 -13.81
N ASP A 439 19.93 -15.18 -13.94
CA ASP A 439 19.39 -16.28 -13.14
C ASP A 439 19.69 -16.14 -11.63
N GLU A 440 20.79 -15.46 -11.29
CA GLU A 440 21.13 -15.14 -9.89
C GLU A 440 20.58 -13.79 -9.42
N ALA A 441 19.95 -13.01 -10.32
CA ALA A 441 19.46 -11.69 -9.97
C ALA A 441 18.14 -11.79 -9.17
N TYR A 442 18.05 -10.99 -8.07
CA TYR A 442 16.79 -10.84 -7.35
C TYR A 442 15.69 -10.30 -8.28
N PRO A 443 14.48 -10.87 -8.26
CA PRO A 443 13.92 -11.82 -7.29
C PRO A 443 13.98 -13.31 -7.71
N ILE A 444 14.55 -13.67 -8.85
CA ILE A 444 14.47 -15.02 -9.47
C ILE A 444 14.87 -16.14 -8.50
N PRO A 445 16.06 -16.10 -7.85
CA PRO A 445 16.49 -17.22 -6.99
C PRO A 445 15.67 -17.32 -5.69
N HIS A 446 14.83 -16.34 -5.40
CA HIS A 446 14.06 -16.26 -4.14
C HIS A 446 12.54 -16.22 -4.37
N THR A 447 12.05 -16.76 -5.52
CA THR A 447 10.62 -16.76 -5.83
C THR A 447 10.03 -18.16 -5.71
N ASP A 448 9.02 -18.31 -4.84
CA ASP A 448 8.19 -19.52 -4.83
C ASP A 448 7.04 -19.33 -5.81
N ILE A 449 6.94 -20.27 -6.76
CA ILE A 449 5.97 -20.22 -7.86
C ILE A 449 4.91 -21.30 -7.65
N TYR A 450 3.66 -20.88 -7.59
CA TYR A 450 2.51 -21.76 -7.71
C TYR A 450 2.11 -21.87 -9.17
N ASP A 451 2.06 -23.09 -9.70
CA ASP A 451 1.54 -23.36 -11.04
C ASP A 451 0.11 -23.91 -10.92
N PRO A 452 -0.92 -23.10 -11.26
CA PRO A 452 -2.31 -23.55 -11.20
C PRO A 452 -2.69 -24.51 -12.34
N GLY A 453 -1.77 -24.83 -13.27
CA GLY A 453 -2.06 -25.62 -14.46
C GLY A 453 -2.95 -24.87 -15.48
N SER A 454 -3.07 -23.54 -15.39
CA SER A 454 -3.93 -22.75 -16.27
C SER A 454 -3.27 -22.45 -17.62
N SER A 455 -4.01 -22.65 -18.71
CA SER A 455 -3.54 -22.32 -20.07
C SER A 455 -3.15 -20.85 -20.21
N ASP A 456 -3.85 -19.94 -19.56
CA ASP A 456 -3.59 -18.49 -19.63
C ASP A 456 -2.21 -18.11 -19.08
N GLY A 457 -1.75 -18.75 -18.00
CA GLY A 457 -0.40 -18.55 -17.44
C GLY A 457 0.68 -19.01 -18.42
N TYR A 458 0.50 -20.19 -19.01
CA TYR A 458 1.43 -20.75 -19.99
C TYR A 458 1.46 -19.92 -21.27
N GLU A 459 0.30 -19.45 -21.73
CA GLU A 459 0.20 -18.62 -22.92
C GLU A 459 0.95 -17.29 -22.74
N ARG A 460 0.74 -16.58 -21.62
CA ARG A 460 1.46 -15.33 -21.33
C ARG A 460 2.97 -15.54 -21.26
N SER A 461 3.44 -16.60 -20.59
CA SER A 461 4.87 -16.91 -20.56
C SER A 461 5.41 -17.23 -21.95
N GLY A 462 4.65 -18.01 -22.75
CA GLY A 462 5.00 -18.32 -24.13
C GLY A 462 5.12 -17.08 -25.01
N ILE A 463 4.22 -16.11 -24.87
CA ILE A 463 4.28 -14.81 -25.57
C ILE A 463 5.57 -14.07 -25.19
N LYS A 464 5.85 -13.92 -23.90
CA LYS A 464 7.09 -13.23 -23.43
C LYS A 464 8.36 -13.89 -23.98
N VAL A 465 8.40 -15.22 -24.03
CA VAL A 465 9.55 -15.96 -24.59
C VAL A 465 9.67 -15.73 -26.10
N ALA A 466 8.55 -15.80 -26.84
CA ALA A 466 8.58 -15.58 -28.29
C ALA A 466 8.99 -14.13 -28.64
N GLU A 467 8.53 -13.14 -27.91
CA GLU A 467 8.93 -11.73 -28.07
C GLU A 467 10.44 -11.54 -27.81
N TYR A 468 10.95 -12.17 -26.74
CA TYR A 468 12.38 -12.15 -26.43
C TYR A 468 13.21 -12.78 -27.56
N VAL A 469 12.80 -13.95 -28.07
CA VAL A 469 13.48 -14.63 -29.18
C VAL A 469 13.48 -13.78 -30.45
N LYS A 470 12.36 -13.11 -30.78
CA LYS A 470 12.31 -12.16 -31.92
C LYS A 470 13.30 -11.00 -31.75
N LYS A 471 13.38 -10.46 -30.54
CA LYS A 471 14.25 -9.31 -30.23
C LYS A 471 15.74 -9.67 -30.29
N THR A 472 16.11 -10.87 -29.86
CA THR A 472 17.49 -11.37 -29.90
C THR A 472 17.92 -11.87 -31.30
N ASP A 473 16.96 -12.23 -32.14
CA ASP A 473 17.14 -12.72 -33.53
C ASP A 473 18.27 -13.76 -33.71
N PRO A 474 18.24 -14.89 -32.96
CA PRO A 474 19.28 -15.91 -33.07
C PRO A 474 19.25 -16.60 -34.45
N LYS A 475 20.38 -17.14 -34.89
CA LYS A 475 20.43 -17.92 -36.17
C LYS A 475 19.69 -19.25 -36.03
N GLN A 476 19.78 -19.91 -34.88
CA GLN A 476 19.12 -21.18 -34.56
C GLN A 476 18.56 -21.13 -33.14
N ILE A 477 17.46 -21.84 -32.91
CA ILE A 477 16.80 -21.97 -31.62
C ILE A 477 16.73 -23.46 -31.28
N LEU A 478 17.20 -23.84 -30.11
CA LEU A 478 16.95 -25.17 -29.55
C LEU A 478 16.00 -25.03 -28.37
N LEU A 479 14.80 -25.56 -28.49
CA LEU A 479 13.85 -25.67 -27.38
C LEU A 479 13.92 -27.06 -26.76
N VAL A 480 14.29 -27.13 -25.51
CA VAL A 480 14.27 -28.36 -24.72
C VAL A 480 12.97 -28.41 -23.93
N HIS A 481 12.15 -29.43 -24.15
CA HIS A 481 10.91 -29.61 -23.39
C HIS A 481 11.20 -30.10 -21.95
N GLY A 482 10.56 -29.42 -20.98
CA GLY A 482 10.45 -29.92 -19.60
C GLY A 482 9.32 -30.92 -19.45
N THR A 483 9.12 -31.40 -18.23
CA THR A 483 8.06 -32.39 -17.90
C THR A 483 6.65 -31.76 -17.90
N GLY A 484 6.55 -30.41 -17.79
CA GLY A 484 5.28 -29.69 -17.75
C GLY A 484 4.80 -29.18 -19.10
N PRO A 485 3.59 -28.63 -19.18
CA PRO A 485 2.95 -28.15 -20.41
C PRO A 485 3.55 -26.85 -20.98
N LEU A 486 4.28 -26.07 -20.18
CA LEU A 486 4.81 -24.76 -20.58
C LEU A 486 5.67 -24.82 -21.83
N GLY A 487 6.55 -25.83 -21.95
CA GLY A 487 7.40 -26.02 -23.15
C GLY A 487 6.59 -26.16 -24.46
N LYS A 488 5.45 -26.87 -24.41
CA LYS A 488 4.54 -27.01 -25.56
C LYS A 488 3.88 -25.68 -25.95
N HIS A 489 3.46 -24.88 -24.96
CA HIS A 489 2.91 -23.54 -25.20
C HIS A 489 3.95 -22.61 -25.82
N ILE A 490 5.19 -22.66 -25.34
CA ILE A 490 6.32 -21.89 -25.93
C ILE A 490 6.55 -22.32 -27.36
N GLU A 491 6.60 -23.64 -27.66
CA GLU A 491 6.74 -24.14 -29.01
C GLU A 491 5.65 -23.57 -29.94
N THR A 492 4.39 -23.62 -29.50
CA THR A 492 3.26 -23.07 -30.25
C THR A 492 3.46 -21.59 -30.54
N LYS A 493 3.83 -20.80 -29.53
CA LYS A 493 4.05 -19.34 -29.71
C LYS A 493 5.26 -19.04 -30.61
N LEU A 494 6.33 -19.80 -30.56
CA LEU A 494 7.46 -19.66 -31.47
C LEU A 494 7.05 -19.94 -32.94
N ARG A 495 6.22 -20.97 -33.16
CA ARG A 495 5.71 -21.30 -34.49
C ARG A 495 4.73 -20.24 -35.05
N GLU A 496 3.82 -19.75 -34.20
CA GLU A 496 2.89 -18.65 -34.54
C GLU A 496 3.63 -17.35 -34.92
N ASN A 497 4.83 -17.17 -34.40
CA ASN A 497 5.67 -16.00 -34.66
C ASN A 497 6.70 -16.19 -35.81
N GLU A 498 6.46 -17.15 -36.72
CA GLU A 498 7.27 -17.40 -37.91
C GLU A 498 8.73 -17.85 -37.63
N LEU A 499 8.99 -18.33 -36.40
CA LEU A 499 10.32 -18.80 -36.00
C LEU A 499 10.57 -20.28 -36.33
N SER A 500 9.61 -20.96 -36.96
CA SER A 500 9.67 -22.39 -37.26
C SER A 500 10.91 -22.83 -38.06
N GLY A 501 11.37 -21.99 -39.00
CA GLY A 501 12.55 -22.29 -39.82
C GLY A 501 13.88 -22.32 -39.06
N LYS A 502 13.91 -21.69 -37.87
CA LYS A 502 15.10 -21.63 -37.01
C LYS A 502 14.97 -22.58 -35.81
N LEU A 503 13.78 -23.20 -35.57
CA LEU A 503 13.43 -23.93 -34.36
C LEU A 503 13.78 -25.42 -34.51
N LYS A 504 14.57 -25.92 -33.56
CA LYS A 504 14.78 -27.35 -33.31
C LYS A 504 14.21 -27.71 -31.92
N ILE A 505 13.63 -28.88 -31.83
CA ILE A 505 13.12 -29.46 -30.57
C ILE A 505 14.04 -30.61 -30.18
N GLY A 506 14.40 -30.65 -28.91
CA GLY A 506 15.23 -31.74 -28.37
C GLY A 506 14.91 -32.05 -26.91
N THR A 507 15.55 -33.09 -26.43
CA THR A 507 15.56 -33.44 -25.00
C THR A 507 16.81 -32.87 -24.33
N LEU A 508 16.82 -32.82 -23.01
CA LEU A 508 17.97 -32.34 -22.25
C LEU A 508 19.24 -33.18 -22.53
N ARG A 509 19.07 -34.49 -22.76
CA ARG A 509 20.19 -35.42 -23.09
C ARG A 509 20.78 -35.18 -24.47
N GLU A 510 19.98 -34.70 -25.39
CA GLU A 510 20.39 -34.47 -26.79
C GLU A 510 20.94 -33.07 -27.04
N ALA A 511 20.68 -32.13 -26.11
CA ALA A 511 20.92 -30.71 -26.29
C ALA A 511 22.36 -30.39 -26.71
N VAL A 512 23.34 -30.92 -26.02
CA VAL A 512 24.77 -30.71 -26.29
C VAL A 512 25.16 -31.26 -27.67
N GLY A 513 24.74 -32.51 -27.97
CA GLY A 513 25.05 -33.15 -29.25
C GLY A 513 24.42 -32.44 -30.46
N LEU A 514 23.18 -31.98 -30.34
CA LEU A 514 22.49 -31.24 -31.39
C LEU A 514 23.18 -29.91 -31.74
N ILE A 515 23.70 -29.21 -30.74
CA ILE A 515 24.43 -27.97 -30.93
C ILE A 515 25.82 -28.23 -31.48
N ALA A 516 26.57 -29.18 -30.95
CA ALA A 516 27.90 -29.54 -31.45
C ALA A 516 27.86 -29.93 -32.92
N THR A 517 26.90 -30.78 -33.33
CA THR A 517 26.68 -31.15 -34.72
C THR A 517 26.29 -29.96 -35.59
N GLY A 518 25.42 -29.08 -35.08
CA GLY A 518 24.98 -27.87 -35.83
C GLY A 518 26.08 -26.82 -36.01
N ILE A 519 27.01 -26.73 -35.04
CA ILE A 519 28.19 -25.82 -35.17
C ILE A 519 29.15 -26.36 -36.23
N LEU A 520 29.41 -27.68 -36.24
CA LEU A 520 30.30 -28.33 -37.22
C LEU A 520 29.78 -28.26 -38.67
N MET A 521 28.44 -28.21 -38.87
CA MET A 521 27.84 -28.07 -40.23
C MET A 521 27.77 -26.63 -40.71
N ALA A 522 27.99 -25.64 -39.86
CA ALA A 522 27.92 -24.22 -40.17
C ALA A 522 29.31 -23.56 -40.28
N SER A 523 30.37 -24.29 -39.92
CA SER A 523 31.77 -23.91 -40.13
C SER A 523 32.25 -24.47 -41.48
#